data_2ff90ffd479e0ead34d17ed45dea222a
#
_entry.id   2ff90ffd479e0ead34d17ed45dea222a
#
_cell.length_a   1.000
_cell.length_b   1.000
_cell.length_c   1.000
_cell.angle_alpha   90.00
_cell.angle_beta   90.00
_cell.angle_gamma   90.00
#
_symmetry.space_group_name_H-M   'P 1'
#
loop_
_entity.id
_entity.type
_entity.pdbx_description
1 polymer ?
#
loop_
_entity_poly.entity_id
_entity_poly.type
_entity_poly.pdbx_seq_one_letter_code
_entity_poly.pdbx_strand_id
1 'polypeptide(L)'
;MMRRLMTIVIMLLMLSSCYYFNQVVDDIRDSNAVERGRKKDGGGAYKNDKYKEGVYKAIDDIAKRPVNKKVQFEGTELIIPENTVINNDTWTLLDLKTGYGLPIGFSNEGECLKKTIKGKVYGLSYNDYISGVKEIGKKIEKANGFIYTCK
;
A
#
# COMPACT_ATOMS: atom_id res chain seq x y z
N MET A 1 -30.24 -35.33 -11.05
CA MET A 1 -30.02 -34.22 -10.06
C MET A 1 -28.60 -34.19 -9.52
N MET A 2 -28.04 -35.29 -9.05
CA MET A 2 -26.66 -35.40 -8.45
C MET A 2 -25.53 -34.94 -9.36
N ARG A 3 -25.54 -35.19 -10.68
CA ARG A 3 -24.52 -34.77 -11.65
C ARG A 3 -24.41 -33.22 -11.76
N ARG A 4 -25.54 -32.51 -11.74
CA ARG A 4 -25.54 -31.03 -11.82
C ARG A 4 -25.03 -30.40 -10.52
N LEU A 5 -25.30 -31.01 -9.37
CA LEU A 5 -24.80 -30.55 -8.08
C LEU A 5 -23.26 -30.69 -8.00
N MET A 6 -22.73 -31.82 -8.49
CA MET A 6 -21.29 -32.09 -8.51
C MET A 6 -20.52 -31.11 -9.41
N THR A 7 -21.08 -30.71 -10.55
CA THR A 7 -20.48 -29.72 -11.46
C THR A 7 -20.43 -28.34 -10.83
N ILE A 8 -21.46 -27.93 -10.08
CA ILE A 8 -21.51 -26.64 -9.39
C ILE A 8 -20.47 -26.59 -8.26
N VAL A 9 -20.31 -27.66 -7.48
CA VAL A 9 -19.33 -27.78 -6.41
C VAL A 9 -17.90 -27.70 -6.97
N ILE A 10 -17.61 -28.38 -8.08
CA ILE A 10 -16.31 -28.33 -8.74
C ILE A 10 -16.02 -26.92 -9.28
N MET A 11 -17.00 -26.24 -9.85
CA MET A 11 -16.85 -24.86 -10.34
C MET A 11 -16.57 -23.86 -9.19
N LEU A 12 -17.23 -24.00 -8.06
CA LEU A 12 -16.99 -23.20 -6.86
C LEU A 12 -15.60 -23.44 -6.28
N LEU A 13 -15.11 -24.68 -6.26
CA LEU A 13 -13.75 -25.01 -5.82
C LEU A 13 -12.68 -24.45 -6.74
N MET A 14 -12.92 -24.44 -8.06
CA MET A 14 -12.00 -23.84 -9.03
C MET A 14 -11.93 -22.31 -8.88
N LEU A 15 -13.04 -21.64 -8.62
CA LEU A 15 -13.08 -20.19 -8.40
C LEU A 15 -12.37 -19.79 -7.12
N SER A 16 -12.51 -20.57 -6.04
CA SER A 16 -11.80 -20.32 -4.79
C SER A 16 -10.29 -20.54 -4.93
N SER A 17 -9.85 -21.54 -5.67
CA SER A 17 -8.42 -21.81 -5.90
C SER A 17 -7.73 -20.70 -6.69
N CYS A 18 -8.39 -20.11 -7.68
CA CYS A 18 -7.88 -18.96 -8.41
C CYS A 18 -7.70 -17.72 -7.52
N TYR A 19 -8.63 -17.49 -6.60
CA TYR A 19 -8.52 -16.38 -5.64
C TYR A 19 -7.33 -16.56 -4.71
N TYR A 20 -7.16 -17.73 -4.09
CA TYR A 20 -6.02 -18.03 -3.23
C TYR A 20 -4.68 -17.98 -3.97
N PHE A 21 -4.63 -18.44 -5.21
CA PHE A 21 -3.41 -18.39 -6.02
C PHE A 21 -2.97 -16.94 -6.29
N ASN A 22 -3.89 -16.07 -6.67
CA ASN A 22 -3.59 -14.65 -6.88
C ASN A 22 -3.10 -13.97 -5.59
N GLN A 23 -3.71 -14.27 -4.44
CA GLN A 23 -3.29 -13.74 -3.16
C GLN A 23 -1.85 -14.18 -2.81
N VAL A 24 -1.51 -15.46 -3.00
CA VAL A 24 -0.14 -15.97 -2.75
C VAL A 24 0.88 -15.31 -3.69
N VAL A 25 0.54 -15.10 -4.95
CA VAL A 25 1.43 -14.40 -5.91
C VAL A 25 1.65 -12.94 -5.50
N ASP A 26 0.60 -12.25 -5.06
CA ASP A 26 0.72 -10.87 -4.59
C ASP A 26 1.56 -10.80 -3.30
N ASP A 27 1.37 -11.71 -2.34
CA ASP A 27 2.17 -11.77 -1.11
C ASP A 27 3.67 -12.01 -1.40
N ILE A 28 3.99 -12.91 -2.33
CA ILE A 28 5.39 -13.16 -2.76
C ILE A 28 5.97 -11.92 -3.44
N ARG A 29 5.21 -11.25 -4.29
CA ARG A 29 5.62 -10.02 -4.98
C ARG A 29 5.89 -8.90 -3.97
N ASP A 30 5.02 -8.73 -3.00
CA ASP A 30 5.12 -7.72 -1.96
C ASP A 30 6.33 -7.99 -1.05
N SER A 31 6.55 -9.24 -0.61
CA SER A 31 7.74 -9.65 0.15
C SER A 31 9.04 -9.39 -0.59
N ASN A 32 9.09 -9.72 -1.88
CA ASN A 32 10.26 -9.46 -2.72
C ASN A 32 10.53 -7.95 -2.91
N ALA A 33 9.50 -7.12 -2.94
CA ALA A 33 9.63 -5.67 -3.04
C ALA A 33 10.17 -5.07 -1.74
N VAL A 34 9.69 -5.54 -0.58
CA VAL A 34 10.19 -5.15 0.75
C VAL A 34 11.67 -5.52 0.89
N GLU A 35 12.07 -6.73 0.48
CA GLU A 35 13.46 -7.16 0.54
C GLU A 35 14.37 -6.33 -0.39
N ARG A 36 13.91 -5.98 -1.59
CA ARG A 36 14.64 -5.05 -2.48
C ARG A 36 14.81 -3.68 -1.83
N GLY A 37 13.78 -3.17 -1.16
CA GLY A 37 13.82 -1.94 -0.39
C GLY A 37 14.88 -2.01 0.72
N ARG A 38 14.85 -3.07 1.54
CA ARG A 38 15.86 -3.29 2.59
C ARG A 38 17.29 -3.32 2.06
N LYS A 39 17.56 -3.98 0.95
CA LYS A 39 18.88 -4.02 0.32
C LYS A 39 19.35 -2.65 -0.16
N LYS A 40 18.42 -1.80 -0.59
CA LYS A 40 18.71 -0.43 -1.02
C LYS A 40 18.89 0.53 0.16
N ASP A 41 18.13 0.34 1.23
CA ASP A 41 18.23 1.14 2.47
C ASP A 41 19.49 0.86 3.29
N GLY A 42 20.28 -0.15 2.94
CA GLY A 42 21.48 -0.67 3.59
C GLY A 42 22.22 0.27 4.55
N GLY A 43 21.66 0.53 5.73
CA GLY A 43 22.31 1.12 6.89
C GLY A 43 22.94 2.51 6.71
N GLY A 44 22.39 3.38 5.88
CA GLY A 44 22.93 4.72 5.63
C GLY A 44 22.59 5.31 4.27
N ALA A 45 21.66 4.68 3.59
CA ALA A 45 21.21 5.04 2.23
C ALA A 45 20.73 6.49 2.08
N TYR A 46 20.22 7.11 3.15
CA TYR A 46 19.83 8.53 3.14
C TYR A 46 20.97 9.52 2.85
N LYS A 47 22.21 9.07 2.92
CA LYS A 47 23.41 9.87 2.55
C LYS A 47 23.80 9.69 1.07
N ASN A 48 23.17 8.79 0.36
CA ASN A 48 23.52 8.49 -1.04
C ASN A 48 22.61 9.28 -1.99
N ASP A 49 23.19 10.17 -2.79
CA ASP A 49 22.45 11.00 -3.75
C ASP A 49 21.70 10.16 -4.82
N LYS A 50 22.26 9.02 -5.23
CA LYS A 50 21.59 8.10 -6.15
C LYS A 50 20.31 7.49 -5.54
N TYR A 51 20.33 7.21 -4.24
CA TYR A 51 19.13 6.74 -3.54
C TYR A 51 18.05 7.80 -3.52
N LYS A 52 18.40 9.03 -3.14
CA LYS A 52 17.48 10.17 -3.13
C LYS A 52 16.88 10.41 -4.52
N GLU A 53 17.71 10.44 -5.55
CA GLU A 53 17.26 10.58 -6.94
C GLU A 53 16.29 9.46 -7.33
N GLY A 54 16.57 8.23 -6.95
CA GLY A 54 15.69 7.08 -7.17
C GLY A 54 14.34 7.21 -6.48
N VAL A 55 14.33 7.70 -5.23
CA VAL A 55 13.09 7.96 -4.46
C VAL A 55 12.28 9.08 -5.13
N TYR A 56 12.88 10.18 -5.53
CA TYR A 56 12.16 11.27 -6.22
C TYR A 56 11.56 10.80 -7.55
N LYS A 57 12.29 10.02 -8.35
CA LYS A 57 11.75 9.42 -9.59
C LYS A 57 10.57 8.47 -9.31
N ALA A 58 10.64 7.69 -8.23
CA ALA A 58 9.52 6.84 -7.82
C ALA A 58 8.31 7.66 -7.39
N ILE A 59 8.49 8.75 -6.64
CA ILE A 59 7.43 9.67 -6.24
C ILE A 59 6.74 10.27 -7.48
N ASP A 60 7.51 10.77 -8.44
CA ASP A 60 6.97 11.40 -9.67
C ASP A 60 6.19 10.39 -10.53
N ASP A 61 6.62 9.13 -10.57
CA ASP A 61 5.93 8.07 -11.29
C ASP A 61 4.63 7.67 -10.56
N ILE A 62 4.68 7.48 -9.25
CA ILE A 62 3.51 7.09 -8.43
C ILE A 62 2.45 8.20 -8.38
N ALA A 63 2.86 9.48 -8.36
CA ALA A 63 1.93 10.60 -8.37
C ALA A 63 1.01 10.60 -9.60
N LYS A 64 1.44 10.00 -10.71
CA LYS A 64 0.65 9.85 -11.95
C LYS A 64 -0.25 8.63 -11.98
N ARG A 65 -0.05 7.68 -11.06
CA ARG A 65 -0.82 6.42 -11.01
C ARG A 65 -2.21 6.64 -10.42
N PRO A 66 -3.22 5.85 -10.82
CA PRO A 66 -4.52 5.84 -10.17
C PRO A 66 -4.41 5.27 -8.74
N VAL A 67 -5.24 5.78 -7.83
CA VAL A 67 -5.37 5.29 -6.46
C VAL A 67 -6.61 4.40 -6.41
N ASN A 68 -6.41 3.10 -6.67
CA ASN A 68 -7.48 2.11 -6.83
C ASN A 68 -7.11 0.71 -6.32
N LYS A 69 -5.85 0.49 -5.87
CA LYS A 69 -5.43 -0.80 -5.32
C LYS A 69 -5.96 -0.95 -3.89
N LYS A 70 -6.75 -1.99 -3.65
CA LYS A 70 -7.23 -2.37 -2.32
C LYS A 70 -6.19 -3.23 -1.61
N VAL A 71 -5.89 -2.89 -0.35
CA VAL A 71 -4.97 -3.62 0.50
C VAL A 71 -5.56 -3.79 1.90
N GLN A 72 -5.21 -4.89 2.58
CA GLN A 72 -5.55 -5.08 3.98
C GLN A 72 -4.51 -4.41 4.88
N PHE A 73 -4.95 -3.60 5.82
CA PHE A 73 -4.11 -2.95 6.81
C PHE A 73 -4.79 -3.02 8.19
N GLU A 74 -4.19 -3.71 9.14
CA GLU A 74 -4.64 -3.82 10.53
C GLU A 74 -6.15 -4.18 10.67
N GLY A 75 -6.64 -5.07 9.78
CA GLY A 75 -8.03 -5.53 9.79
C GLY A 75 -9.02 -4.60 9.09
N THR A 76 -8.54 -3.60 8.34
CA THR A 76 -9.37 -2.77 7.47
C THR A 76 -8.86 -2.79 6.02
N GLU A 77 -9.74 -2.47 5.07
CA GLU A 77 -9.37 -2.25 3.69
C GLU A 77 -9.01 -0.78 3.46
N LEU A 78 -7.83 -0.54 2.90
CA LEU A 78 -7.39 0.77 2.42
C LEU A 78 -7.19 0.74 0.91
N ILE A 79 -7.33 1.92 0.28
CA ILE A 79 -7.12 2.12 -1.15
C ILE A 79 -5.85 2.93 -1.33
N ILE A 80 -4.89 2.39 -2.07
CA ILE A 80 -3.57 2.98 -2.30
C ILE A 80 -3.26 3.05 -3.81
N PRO A 81 -2.19 3.74 -4.24
CA PRO A 81 -1.80 3.77 -5.65
C PRO A 81 -1.48 2.39 -6.21
N GLU A 82 -1.76 2.21 -7.49
CA GLU A 82 -1.36 0.99 -8.22
C GLU A 82 0.13 0.71 -8.11
N ASN A 83 0.50 -0.57 -8.10
CA ASN A 83 1.87 -1.05 -7.97
C ASN A 83 2.61 -0.51 -6.73
N THR A 84 1.87 -0.25 -5.65
CA THR A 84 2.43 0.04 -4.32
C THR A 84 1.94 -0.98 -3.30
N VAL A 85 2.55 -0.99 -2.13
CA VAL A 85 2.17 -1.81 -0.96
C VAL A 85 2.46 -1.03 0.32
N ILE A 86 1.76 -1.34 1.40
CA ILE A 86 2.13 -0.87 2.74
C ILE A 86 3.17 -1.85 3.29
N ASN A 87 4.35 -1.35 3.61
CA ASN A 87 5.38 -2.15 4.26
C ASN A 87 4.94 -2.49 5.69
N ASN A 88 4.80 -3.78 6.02
CA ASN A 88 4.32 -4.24 7.32
C ASN A 88 5.28 -3.92 8.49
N ASP A 89 6.58 -3.73 8.21
CA ASP A 89 7.57 -3.43 9.26
C ASP A 89 7.58 -1.94 9.63
N THR A 90 7.35 -1.06 8.67
CA THR A 90 7.48 0.40 8.83
C THR A 90 6.18 1.16 8.64
N TRP A 91 5.13 0.48 8.18
CA TRP A 91 3.83 1.03 7.82
C TRP A 91 3.89 2.21 6.84
N THR A 92 4.91 2.22 6.00
CA THR A 92 5.09 3.22 4.95
C THR A 92 4.70 2.68 3.58
N LEU A 93 4.31 3.58 2.68
CA LEU A 93 4.04 3.21 1.30
C LEU A 93 5.35 2.84 0.59
N LEU A 94 5.34 1.72 -0.13
CA LEU A 94 6.50 1.20 -0.85
C LEU A 94 6.13 0.97 -2.32
N ASP A 95 7.02 1.38 -3.23
CA ASP A 95 6.85 1.13 -4.67
C ASP A 95 7.28 -0.30 -5.04
N LEU A 96 6.37 -1.09 -5.57
CA LEU A 96 6.65 -2.48 -5.98
C LEU A 96 7.62 -2.57 -7.16
N LYS A 97 7.67 -1.55 -8.01
CA LYS A 97 8.54 -1.51 -9.19
C LYS A 97 10.01 -1.31 -8.81
N THR A 98 10.27 -0.40 -7.89
CA THR A 98 11.63 0.02 -7.53
C THR A 98 12.09 -0.50 -6.17
N GLY A 99 11.16 -0.83 -5.27
CA GLY A 99 11.43 -1.18 -3.88
C GLY A 99 11.74 0.02 -2.99
N TYR A 100 11.55 1.27 -3.47
CA TYR A 100 11.74 2.45 -2.63
C TYR A 100 10.54 2.70 -1.72
N GLY A 101 10.82 2.96 -0.44
CA GLY A 101 9.85 3.49 0.50
C GLY A 101 9.60 4.99 0.24
N LEU A 102 8.33 5.40 0.38
CA LEU A 102 7.93 6.80 0.26
C LEU A 102 7.68 7.38 1.66
N PRO A 103 7.87 8.70 1.86
CA PRO A 103 7.54 9.36 3.11
C PRO A 103 6.03 9.59 3.27
N ILE A 104 5.27 8.50 3.18
CA ILE A 104 3.82 8.40 3.39
C ILE A 104 3.62 7.25 4.35
N GLY A 105 3.15 7.53 5.55
CA GLY A 105 2.99 6.57 6.63
C GLY A 105 1.52 6.33 6.98
N PHE A 106 1.26 5.14 7.49
CA PHE A 106 -0.02 4.76 8.08
C PHE A 106 0.17 4.45 9.56
N SER A 107 -0.86 4.58 10.35
CA SER A 107 -0.82 4.24 11.78
C SER A 107 -2.16 3.64 12.23
N ASN A 108 -2.14 2.94 13.35
CA ASN A 108 -3.33 2.51 14.08
C ASN A 108 -3.64 3.43 15.27
N GLU A 109 -2.99 4.58 15.33
CA GLU A 109 -3.16 5.62 16.33
C GLU A 109 -3.51 6.95 15.64
N GLY A 110 -4.07 7.88 16.41
CA GLY A 110 -4.61 9.11 15.84
C GLY A 110 -3.56 10.14 15.43
N GLU A 111 -3.20 10.16 14.16
CA GLU A 111 -2.55 11.29 13.49
C GLU A 111 -3.54 12.44 13.25
N CYS A 112 -3.06 13.58 12.72
CA CYS A 112 -3.93 14.69 12.33
C CYS A 112 -4.91 14.32 11.22
N LEU A 113 -4.49 13.49 10.26
CA LEU A 113 -5.38 12.85 9.28
C LEU A 113 -5.80 11.49 9.81
N LYS A 114 -7.06 11.33 10.13
CA LYS A 114 -7.58 10.09 10.69
C LYS A 114 -8.92 9.66 10.13
N LYS A 115 -9.17 8.36 10.24
CA LYS A 115 -10.42 7.70 9.88
C LYS A 115 -10.77 6.70 10.98
N THR A 116 -12.02 6.64 11.38
CA THR A 116 -12.50 5.64 12.35
C THR A 116 -13.32 4.59 11.63
N ILE A 117 -12.97 3.32 11.80
CA ILE A 117 -13.67 2.18 11.22
C ILE A 117 -13.94 1.17 12.33
N LYS A 118 -15.21 0.83 12.57
CA LYS A 118 -15.62 -0.13 13.61
C LYS A 118 -14.97 0.14 15.00
N GLY A 119 -14.86 1.42 15.36
CA GLY A 119 -14.29 1.85 16.63
C GLY A 119 -12.76 1.90 16.69
N LYS A 120 -12.04 1.46 15.66
CA LYS A 120 -10.58 1.61 15.55
C LYS A 120 -10.24 2.89 14.78
N VAL A 121 -9.20 3.59 15.23
CA VAL A 121 -8.70 4.80 14.59
C VAL A 121 -7.52 4.40 13.69
N TYR A 122 -7.50 4.94 12.49
CA TYR A 122 -6.41 4.79 11.52
C TYR A 122 -5.89 6.17 11.15
N GLY A 123 -4.59 6.33 11.12
CA GLY A 123 -3.91 7.57 10.77
C GLY A 123 -3.24 7.50 9.40
N LEU A 124 -3.13 8.66 8.76
CA LEU A 124 -2.34 8.87 7.55
C LEU A 124 -1.42 10.06 7.79
N SER A 125 -0.14 9.91 7.50
CA SER A 125 0.85 10.98 7.56
C SER A 125 1.63 11.06 6.26
N TYR A 126 1.96 12.25 5.80
CA TYR A 126 2.82 12.44 4.63
C TYR A 126 3.53 13.80 4.68
N ASN A 127 4.70 13.86 4.06
CA ASN A 127 5.48 15.08 3.96
C ASN A 127 4.88 16.00 2.88
N ASP A 128 4.27 17.10 3.30
CA ASP A 128 3.61 18.06 2.40
C ASP A 128 4.55 19.10 1.77
N TYR A 129 5.82 19.14 2.19
CA TYR A 129 6.86 19.98 1.55
C TYR A 129 7.34 19.39 0.23
N ILE A 130 7.15 18.09 -0.01
CA ILE A 130 7.50 17.43 -1.27
C ILE A 130 6.24 17.34 -2.12
N SER A 131 6.19 18.11 -3.21
CA SER A 131 4.98 18.28 -4.04
C SER A 131 4.35 16.95 -4.48
N GLY A 132 5.13 16.01 -5.01
CA GLY A 132 4.63 14.70 -5.43
C GLY A 132 4.11 13.85 -4.27
N VAL A 133 4.75 13.89 -3.11
CA VAL A 133 4.29 13.19 -1.88
C VAL A 133 2.95 13.78 -1.41
N LYS A 134 2.84 15.10 -1.39
CA LYS A 134 1.59 15.81 -1.07
C LYS A 134 0.46 15.41 -2.00
N GLU A 135 0.73 15.32 -3.31
CA GLU A 135 -0.27 14.91 -4.30
C GLU A 135 -0.75 13.47 -4.04
N ILE A 136 0.18 12.53 -3.85
CA ILE A 136 -0.14 11.14 -3.55
C ILE A 136 -0.93 11.05 -2.23
N GLY A 137 -0.46 11.72 -1.19
CA GLY A 137 -1.12 11.75 0.12
C GLY A 137 -2.57 12.23 0.04
N LYS A 138 -2.82 13.33 -0.67
CA LYS A 138 -4.19 13.86 -0.88
C LYS A 138 -5.08 12.90 -1.68
N LYS A 139 -4.53 12.19 -2.66
CA LYS A 139 -5.30 11.18 -3.41
C LYS A 139 -5.68 10.00 -2.48
N ILE A 140 -4.76 9.54 -1.64
CA ILE A 140 -5.02 8.48 -0.64
C ILE A 140 -6.04 8.97 0.40
N GLU A 141 -5.88 10.18 0.92
CA GLU A 141 -6.81 10.83 1.86
C GLU A 141 -8.24 10.81 1.31
N LYS A 142 -8.42 11.30 0.09
CA LYS A 142 -9.72 11.35 -0.59
C LYS A 142 -10.29 9.95 -0.85
N ALA A 143 -9.48 9.02 -1.36
CA ALA A 143 -9.93 7.68 -1.71
C ALA A 143 -10.40 6.88 -0.49
N ASN A 144 -9.83 7.14 0.69
CA ASN A 144 -10.13 6.44 1.93
C ASN A 144 -11.05 7.21 2.88
N GLY A 145 -11.31 8.49 2.65
CA GLY A 145 -12.11 9.34 3.54
C GLY A 145 -11.41 9.66 4.86
N PHE A 146 -10.08 9.89 4.85
CA PHE A 146 -9.39 10.46 6.00
C PHE A 146 -9.82 11.90 6.22
N ILE A 147 -9.93 12.33 7.47
CA ILE A 147 -10.37 13.67 7.85
C ILE A 147 -9.28 14.34 8.68
N TYR A 148 -8.94 15.59 8.36
CA TYR A 148 -8.03 16.40 9.15
C TYR A 148 -8.71 16.87 10.44
N THR A 149 -8.10 16.60 11.59
CA THR A 149 -8.69 16.81 12.91
C THR A 149 -7.84 17.65 13.86
N CYS A 150 -6.59 18.00 13.50
CA CYS A 150 -5.77 18.93 14.27
C CYS A 150 -6.21 20.38 14.00
N LYS A 151 -6.15 21.22 15.04
CA LYS A 151 -6.37 22.66 14.96
C LYS A 151 -5.05 23.38 14.78
#